data_45dd3b278598d2e94fb48bfc8b9c1599
#
_entry.id   45dd3b278598d2e94fb48bfc8b9c1599
#
_cell.length_a   1.000
_cell.length_b   1.000
_cell.length_c   1.000
_cell.angle_alpha   90.00
_cell.angle_beta   90.00
_cell.angle_gamma   90.00
#
_symmetry.space_group_name_H-M   'P 1'
#
loop_
_entity.id
_entity.type
_entity.pdbx_description
1 polymer ?
#
loop_
_entity_poly.entity_id
_entity_poly.type
_entity_poly.pdbx_seq_one_letter_code
_entity_poly.pdbx_strand_id
1 'polypeptide(L)'
;MKQLALALALTGTCVLGFSVSANPASALETYEAQMAASDAASQARVDMLEAFGPKPLKPGQYLWRDVPASAGSERVVISLADQMAYLYRGETLVAASTISSGRDDKPTPDGVFSILSKTPMWRSKKYDNAPMPFAQFFDPAGIAMHAGYNPGVPASHGCIRLPMAFAKKLYTVTDIGTPVYIGG
;
A
#
# COMPACT_ATOMS: atom_id res chain seq x y z
N MET A 1 31.63 21.88 64.08
CA MET A 1 31.61 20.95 63.00
C MET A 1 30.25 21.11 62.31
N LYS A 2 30.21 21.85 61.17
CA LYS A 2 28.96 22.16 60.42
C LYS A 2 28.86 21.23 59.25
N GLN A 3 27.84 20.37 59.17
CA GLN A 3 27.55 19.54 58.04
C GLN A 3 26.80 20.34 56.99
N LEU A 4 27.33 20.40 55.79
CA LEU A 4 26.69 21.02 54.61
C LEU A 4 25.88 19.93 53.90
N ALA A 5 24.55 20.07 53.86
CA ALA A 5 23.68 19.23 53.10
C ALA A 5 23.58 19.76 51.64
N LEU A 6 24.01 18.94 50.71
CA LEU A 6 23.93 19.23 49.27
C LEU A 6 22.58 18.72 48.73
N ALA A 7 21.68 19.63 48.38
CA ALA A 7 20.41 19.31 47.74
C ALA A 7 20.61 19.10 46.22
N LEU A 8 20.37 17.87 45.73
CA LEU A 8 20.37 17.53 44.32
C LEU A 8 18.99 17.83 43.76
N ALA A 9 18.89 18.85 42.92
CA ALA A 9 17.67 19.15 42.17
C ALA A 9 17.59 18.25 40.93
N LEU A 10 16.66 17.29 40.91
CA LEU A 10 16.28 16.54 39.72
C LEU A 10 15.42 17.42 38.81
N THR A 11 15.95 17.90 37.71
CA THR A 11 15.16 18.50 36.62
C THR A 11 14.54 17.40 35.82
N GLY A 12 13.27 17.12 36.01
CA GLY A 12 12.48 16.22 35.19
C GLY A 12 12.21 16.84 33.84
N THR A 13 12.84 16.30 32.80
CA THR A 13 12.51 16.65 31.41
C THR A 13 11.20 15.98 31.01
N CYS A 14 10.12 16.76 30.96
CA CYS A 14 8.82 16.31 30.50
C CYS A 14 8.89 16.16 28.96
N VAL A 15 9.07 14.93 28.49
CA VAL A 15 8.94 14.60 27.06
C VAL A 15 7.43 14.62 26.73
N LEU A 16 6.97 15.69 26.12
CA LEU A 16 5.63 15.76 25.54
C LEU A 16 5.60 14.81 24.33
N GLY A 17 5.13 13.60 24.56
CA GLY A 17 4.81 12.67 23.51
C GLY A 17 3.63 13.20 22.69
N PHE A 18 3.89 13.73 21.51
CA PHE A 18 2.86 13.99 20.51
C PHE A 18 2.32 12.65 20.00
N SER A 19 1.22 12.19 20.59
CA SER A 19 0.43 11.11 19.99
C SER A 19 -0.27 11.68 18.76
N VAL A 20 0.29 11.48 17.57
CA VAL A 20 -0.43 11.71 16.31
C VAL A 20 -1.50 10.64 16.22
N SER A 21 -2.74 10.99 16.55
CA SER A 21 -3.90 10.17 16.24
C SER A 21 -4.05 10.15 14.72
N ALA A 22 -3.56 9.09 14.09
CA ALA A 22 -3.81 8.84 12.68
C ALA A 22 -5.32 8.64 12.50
N ASN A 23 -5.99 9.60 11.88
CA ASN A 23 -7.37 9.47 11.46
C ASN A 23 -7.38 8.54 10.23
N PRO A 24 -7.96 7.32 10.29
CA PRO A 24 -7.79 6.31 9.25
C PRO A 24 -8.56 6.59 7.94
N ALA A 25 -9.12 7.79 7.78
CA ALA A 25 -10.04 8.10 6.70
C ALA A 25 -9.54 9.14 5.69
N SER A 26 -8.29 9.62 5.75
CA SER A 26 -7.77 10.60 4.79
C SER A 26 -6.60 10.03 4.00
N ALA A 27 -6.71 10.12 2.66
CA ALA A 27 -5.57 10.01 1.78
C ALA A 27 -4.56 11.10 2.15
N LEU A 28 -3.30 10.75 2.38
CA LEU A 28 -2.22 11.67 2.64
C LEU A 28 -1.35 11.75 1.39
N GLU A 29 -1.50 12.83 0.65
CA GLU A 29 -0.66 13.18 -0.52
C GLU A 29 0.37 14.25 -0.15
N THR A 30 0.75 14.31 1.12
CA THR A 30 1.81 15.22 1.58
C THR A 30 3.17 14.72 1.10
N TYR A 31 4.15 15.62 1.04
CA TYR A 31 5.51 15.27 0.67
C TYR A 31 6.08 14.14 1.54
N GLU A 32 5.83 14.18 2.85
CA GLU A 32 6.26 13.13 3.79
C GLU A 32 5.60 11.78 3.48
N ALA A 33 4.31 11.77 3.12
CA ALA A 33 3.59 10.56 2.76
C ALA A 33 4.09 9.97 1.43
N GLN A 34 4.39 10.83 0.45
CA GLN A 34 4.97 10.42 -0.82
C GLN A 34 6.37 9.82 -0.63
N MET A 35 7.23 10.45 0.19
CA MET A 35 8.54 9.91 0.53
C MET A 35 8.43 8.56 1.24
N ALA A 36 7.56 8.45 2.25
CA ALA A 36 7.34 7.20 2.97
C ALA A 36 6.83 6.08 2.06
N ALA A 37 5.97 6.39 1.10
CA ALA A 37 5.47 5.44 0.12
C ALA A 37 6.56 5.00 -0.88
N SER A 38 7.41 5.91 -1.33
CA SER A 38 8.55 5.62 -2.22
C SER A 38 9.61 4.77 -1.52
N ASP A 39 9.90 5.05 -0.24
CA ASP A 39 10.80 4.22 0.57
C ASP A 39 10.23 2.82 0.75
N ALA A 40 8.94 2.70 1.06
CA ALA A 40 8.25 1.41 1.18
C ALA A 40 8.27 0.61 -0.14
N ALA A 41 8.08 1.26 -1.28
CA ALA A 41 8.15 0.64 -2.59
C ALA A 41 9.56 0.11 -2.92
N SER A 42 10.58 0.91 -2.60
CA SER A 42 11.99 0.54 -2.78
C SER A 42 12.37 -0.65 -1.90
N GLN A 43 11.97 -0.64 -0.62
CA GLN A 43 12.19 -1.76 0.30
C GLN A 43 11.45 -3.02 -0.16
N ALA A 44 10.20 -2.90 -0.63
CA ALA A 44 9.41 -4.04 -1.10
C ALA A 44 10.06 -4.79 -2.27
N ARG A 45 10.80 -4.10 -3.12
CA ARG A 45 11.60 -4.71 -4.17
C ARG A 45 12.75 -5.57 -3.60
N VAL A 46 13.44 -5.07 -2.57
CA VAL A 46 14.48 -5.84 -1.87
C VAL A 46 13.89 -7.07 -1.21
N ASP A 47 12.80 -6.90 -0.45
CA ASP A 47 12.10 -7.99 0.24
C ASP A 47 11.59 -9.06 -0.74
N MET A 48 11.16 -8.66 -1.94
CA MET A 48 10.76 -9.59 -2.99
C MET A 48 11.93 -10.47 -3.45
N LEU A 49 13.11 -9.87 -3.65
CA LEU A 49 14.31 -10.62 -4.03
C LEU A 49 14.74 -11.61 -2.94
N GLU A 50 14.63 -11.21 -1.67
CA GLU A 50 14.93 -12.07 -0.52
C GLU A 50 13.92 -13.20 -0.38
N ALA A 51 12.62 -12.90 -0.49
CA ALA A 51 11.55 -13.86 -0.24
C ALA A 51 11.35 -14.88 -1.36
N PHE A 52 11.55 -14.47 -2.62
CA PHE A 52 11.22 -15.28 -3.80
C PHE A 52 12.38 -15.51 -4.76
N GLY A 53 13.54 -14.89 -4.48
CA GLY A 53 14.71 -14.90 -5.36
C GLY A 53 14.55 -14.01 -6.59
N PRO A 54 15.58 -13.94 -7.45
CA PRO A 54 15.62 -13.05 -8.63
C PRO A 54 14.77 -13.62 -9.79
N LYS A 55 13.45 -13.67 -9.60
CA LYS A 55 12.49 -14.16 -10.60
C LYS A 55 11.79 -12.99 -11.27
N PRO A 56 12.10 -12.65 -12.53
CA PRO A 56 11.36 -11.63 -13.25
C PRO A 56 9.93 -12.10 -13.50
N LEU A 57 8.95 -11.28 -13.16
CA LEU A 57 7.54 -11.53 -13.43
C LEU A 57 7.16 -10.93 -14.80
N LYS A 58 6.53 -11.76 -15.64
CA LYS A 58 5.90 -11.29 -16.86
C LYS A 58 4.55 -10.60 -16.53
N PRO A 59 4.04 -9.70 -17.38
CA PRO A 59 2.72 -9.12 -17.21
C PRO A 59 1.65 -10.18 -16.92
N GLY A 60 0.81 -9.92 -15.93
CA GLY A 60 -0.23 -10.85 -15.48
C GLY A 60 0.22 -11.94 -14.52
N GLN A 61 1.50 -12.01 -14.16
CA GLN A 61 2.04 -12.97 -13.20
C GLN A 61 2.12 -12.40 -11.79
N TYR A 62 2.10 -13.30 -10.80
CA TYR A 62 2.29 -12.98 -9.37
C TYR A 62 2.96 -14.13 -8.63
N LEU A 63 3.54 -13.81 -7.47
CA LEU A 63 4.08 -14.74 -6.47
C LEU A 63 3.22 -14.63 -5.21
N TRP A 64 3.09 -15.74 -4.49
CA TRP A 64 2.33 -15.81 -3.24
C TRP A 64 2.90 -16.90 -2.34
N ARG A 65 3.10 -16.59 -1.06
CA ARG A 65 3.46 -17.58 -0.04
C ARG A 65 2.49 -17.53 1.12
N ASP A 66 2.33 -18.63 1.83
CA ASP A 66 1.50 -18.69 3.01
C ASP A 66 2.25 -18.10 4.20
N VAL A 67 1.64 -17.07 4.82
CA VAL A 67 2.10 -16.40 6.02
C VAL A 67 0.95 -16.42 7.02
N PRO A 68 1.15 -16.88 8.27
CA PRO A 68 0.07 -16.99 9.22
C PRO A 68 -0.50 -15.61 9.61
N ALA A 69 -1.80 -15.56 9.92
CA ALA A 69 -2.47 -14.31 10.33
C ALA A 69 -1.85 -13.66 11.58
N SER A 70 -1.23 -14.47 12.44
CA SER A 70 -0.52 -14.01 13.63
C SER A 70 0.74 -13.18 13.35
N ALA A 71 1.20 -13.11 12.10
CA ALA A 71 2.35 -12.30 11.70
C ALA A 71 2.06 -10.78 11.71
N GLY A 72 0.80 -10.36 11.79
CA GLY A 72 0.39 -8.96 11.89
C GLY A 72 -0.74 -8.59 10.93
N SER A 73 -1.05 -7.29 10.86
CA SER A 73 -2.06 -6.74 9.96
C SER A 73 -1.53 -6.61 8.53
N GLU A 74 -2.44 -6.60 7.57
CA GLU A 74 -2.12 -6.43 6.16
C GLU A 74 -1.83 -4.97 5.81
N ARG A 75 -0.86 -4.76 4.90
CA ARG A 75 -0.65 -3.51 4.15
C ARG A 75 -0.32 -3.82 2.70
N VAL A 76 -0.73 -2.95 1.82
CA VAL A 76 -0.41 -3.02 0.39
C VAL A 76 0.62 -1.96 0.06
N VAL A 77 1.63 -2.32 -0.74
CA VAL A 77 2.62 -1.38 -1.26
C VAL A 77 2.60 -1.46 -2.78
N ILE A 78 2.54 -0.32 -3.44
CA ILE A 78 2.54 -0.20 -4.90
C ILE A 78 3.80 0.56 -5.31
N SER A 79 4.58 -0.02 -6.22
CA SER A 79 5.65 0.67 -6.94
C SER A 79 5.15 1.05 -8.33
N LEU A 80 4.97 2.34 -8.57
CA LEU A 80 4.59 2.85 -9.90
C LEU A 80 5.76 2.74 -10.87
N ALA A 81 6.98 2.95 -10.39
CA ALA A 81 8.20 2.83 -11.20
C ALA A 81 8.42 1.39 -11.70
N ASP A 82 8.25 0.38 -10.84
CA ASP A 82 8.45 -1.02 -11.19
C ASP A 82 7.19 -1.68 -11.78
N GLN A 83 6.03 -1.02 -11.73
CA GLN A 83 4.72 -1.58 -12.07
C GLN A 83 4.43 -2.86 -11.26
N MET A 84 4.60 -2.77 -9.95
CA MET A 84 4.47 -3.88 -9.01
C MET A 84 3.55 -3.54 -7.85
N ALA A 85 2.82 -4.54 -7.37
CA ALA A 85 2.08 -4.52 -6.10
C ALA A 85 2.64 -5.58 -5.16
N TYR A 86 2.74 -5.24 -3.90
CA TYR A 86 3.24 -6.09 -2.83
C TYR A 86 2.21 -6.16 -1.70
N LEU A 87 2.01 -7.34 -1.14
CA LEU A 87 1.19 -7.55 0.05
C LEU A 87 2.11 -7.95 1.20
N TYR A 88 1.97 -7.24 2.31
CA TYR A 88 2.62 -7.58 3.57
C TYR A 88 1.61 -8.04 4.61
N ARG A 89 2.10 -8.82 5.57
CA ARG A 89 1.43 -9.12 6.83
C ARG A 89 2.42 -8.85 7.96
N GLY A 90 2.17 -7.81 8.76
CA GLY A 90 3.20 -7.21 9.60
C GLY A 90 4.38 -6.76 8.74
N GLU A 91 5.60 -7.20 9.11
CA GLU A 91 6.82 -6.91 8.34
C GLU A 91 7.15 -8.01 7.30
N THR A 92 6.31 -9.03 7.18
CA THR A 92 6.57 -10.16 6.29
C THR A 92 5.91 -9.98 4.94
N LEU A 93 6.69 -9.98 3.86
CA LEU A 93 6.17 -9.96 2.49
C LEU A 93 5.41 -11.27 2.21
N VAL A 94 4.15 -11.19 1.85
CA VAL A 94 3.27 -12.32 1.50
C VAL A 94 3.26 -12.58 0.00
N ALA A 95 3.18 -11.50 -0.79
CA ALA A 95 2.99 -11.64 -2.21
C ALA A 95 3.55 -10.46 -3.00
N ALA A 96 3.88 -10.71 -4.27
CA ALA A 96 4.26 -9.71 -5.25
C ALA A 96 3.54 -9.98 -6.58
N SER A 97 3.08 -8.94 -7.26
CA SER A 97 2.33 -9.04 -8.51
C SER A 97 2.68 -7.92 -9.45
N THR A 98 2.71 -8.21 -10.75
CA THR A 98 2.72 -7.13 -11.76
C THR A 98 1.42 -6.36 -11.72
N ILE A 99 1.47 -5.08 -12.07
CA ILE A 99 0.30 -4.21 -12.19
C ILE A 99 0.29 -3.45 -13.53
N SER A 100 -0.80 -2.72 -13.75
CA SER A 100 -0.86 -1.66 -14.74
C SER A 100 -1.54 -0.45 -14.11
N SER A 101 -0.76 0.60 -13.85
CA SER A 101 -1.20 1.85 -13.23
C SER A 101 -1.83 2.82 -14.23
N GLY A 102 -2.20 4.00 -13.78
CA GLY A 102 -2.63 5.11 -14.60
C GLY A 102 -1.54 5.56 -15.56
N ARG A 103 -1.93 5.93 -16.79
CA ARG A 103 -1.03 6.53 -17.78
C ARG A 103 -0.78 8.01 -17.47
N ASP A 104 0.17 8.65 -18.16
CA ASP A 104 0.65 10.00 -17.87
C ASP A 104 -0.43 11.08 -17.85
N ASP A 105 -1.45 10.96 -18.72
CA ASP A 105 -2.60 11.90 -18.76
C ASP A 105 -3.67 11.61 -17.70
N LYS A 106 -3.57 10.49 -17.00
CA LYS A 106 -4.47 10.02 -15.93
C LYS A 106 -3.67 9.23 -14.89
N PRO A 107 -2.71 9.85 -14.20
CA PRO A 107 -1.81 9.13 -13.29
C PRO A 107 -2.57 8.54 -12.10
N THR A 108 -2.03 7.47 -11.56
CA THR A 108 -2.39 6.99 -10.23
C THR A 108 -1.78 7.94 -9.21
N PRO A 109 -2.52 8.43 -8.21
CA PRO A 109 -1.96 9.30 -7.17
C PRO A 109 -0.95 8.52 -6.32
N ASP A 110 0.11 9.19 -5.88
CA ASP A 110 1.13 8.68 -4.97
C ASP A 110 0.96 9.25 -3.55
N GLY A 111 1.40 8.48 -2.56
CA GLY A 111 1.22 8.81 -1.15
C GLY A 111 0.75 7.63 -0.30
N VAL A 112 0.14 7.93 0.85
CA VAL A 112 -0.40 6.93 1.77
C VAL A 112 -1.93 7.03 1.82
N PHE A 113 -2.57 5.93 1.47
CA PHE A 113 -4.02 5.79 1.38
C PHE A 113 -4.50 4.68 2.30
N SER A 114 -5.82 4.50 2.36
CA SER A 114 -6.47 3.33 2.97
C SER A 114 -7.58 2.82 2.07
N ILE A 115 -7.90 1.54 2.14
CA ILE A 115 -9.06 1.00 1.45
C ILE A 115 -10.32 1.61 2.08
N LEU A 116 -11.07 2.38 1.30
CA LEU A 116 -12.28 3.10 1.72
C LEU A 116 -13.54 2.26 1.55
N SER A 117 -13.57 1.45 0.49
CA SER A 117 -14.69 0.55 0.21
C SER A 117 -14.27 -0.60 -0.70
N LYS A 118 -15.04 -1.70 -0.64
CA LYS A 118 -14.77 -2.92 -1.41
C LYS A 118 -16.06 -3.44 -2.02
N THR A 119 -15.96 -3.95 -3.24
CA THR A 119 -17.09 -4.66 -3.88
C THR A 119 -16.56 -5.79 -4.77
N PRO A 120 -17.20 -6.96 -4.78
CA PRO A 120 -16.76 -8.07 -5.61
C PRO A 120 -16.90 -7.80 -7.10
N MET A 121 -17.83 -6.88 -7.48
CA MET A 121 -18.01 -6.44 -8.85
C MET A 121 -18.48 -4.99 -8.88
N TRP A 122 -17.75 -4.16 -9.60
CA TRP A 122 -18.13 -2.79 -9.92
C TRP A 122 -18.13 -2.60 -11.44
N ARG A 123 -18.88 -1.60 -11.91
CA ARG A 123 -18.86 -1.15 -13.31
C ARG A 123 -18.66 0.34 -13.34
N SER A 124 -17.60 0.77 -14.05
CA SER A 124 -17.25 2.18 -14.13
C SER A 124 -18.24 2.95 -14.99
N LYS A 125 -19.08 3.77 -14.38
CA LYS A 125 -20.03 4.64 -15.10
C LYS A 125 -19.30 5.69 -15.97
N LYS A 126 -18.05 6.00 -15.65
CA LYS A 126 -17.24 7.02 -16.34
C LYS A 126 -16.53 6.47 -17.59
N TYR A 127 -16.32 5.14 -17.66
CA TYR A 127 -15.55 4.49 -18.71
C TYR A 127 -16.32 3.30 -19.28
N ASP A 128 -17.30 3.59 -20.14
CA ASP A 128 -18.09 2.60 -20.94
C ASP A 128 -18.58 1.39 -20.14
N ASN A 129 -18.99 1.62 -18.90
CA ASN A 129 -19.45 0.56 -18.02
C ASN A 129 -18.44 -0.59 -17.84
N ALA A 130 -17.13 -0.28 -17.95
CA ALA A 130 -16.04 -1.24 -17.87
C ALA A 130 -16.09 -2.04 -16.55
N PRO A 131 -15.94 -3.37 -16.61
CA PRO A 131 -15.97 -4.21 -15.41
C PRO A 131 -14.72 -4.01 -14.56
N MET A 132 -14.91 -3.92 -13.25
CA MET A 132 -13.86 -3.79 -12.23
C MET A 132 -14.09 -4.88 -11.15
N PRO A 133 -13.76 -6.16 -11.46
CA PRO A 133 -13.92 -7.24 -10.49
C PRO A 133 -12.98 -7.06 -9.30
N PHE A 134 -13.47 -7.41 -8.10
CA PHE A 134 -12.71 -7.31 -6.84
C PHE A 134 -12.19 -5.89 -6.58
N ALA A 135 -13.02 -4.88 -6.87
CA ALA A 135 -12.66 -3.48 -6.71
C ALA A 135 -12.48 -3.11 -5.23
N GLN A 136 -11.37 -2.44 -4.95
CA GLN A 136 -11.01 -1.89 -3.65
C GLN A 136 -10.64 -0.43 -3.85
N PHE A 137 -11.56 0.46 -3.50
CA PHE A 137 -11.41 1.90 -3.68
C PHE A 137 -10.54 2.47 -2.55
N PHE A 138 -9.54 3.26 -2.89
CA PHE A 138 -8.65 3.90 -1.93
C PHE A 138 -8.63 5.43 -2.07
N ASP A 139 -9.29 5.97 -3.08
CA ASP A 139 -9.39 7.40 -3.34
C ASP A 139 -10.86 7.83 -3.51
N PRO A 140 -11.26 8.99 -2.92
CA PRO A 140 -12.63 9.50 -3.03
C PRO A 140 -13.09 9.82 -4.45
N ALA A 141 -12.16 10.11 -5.38
CA ALA A 141 -12.47 10.33 -6.80
C ALA A 141 -12.80 9.02 -7.56
N GLY A 142 -12.77 7.87 -6.85
CA GLY A 142 -13.15 6.58 -7.39
C GLY A 142 -12.00 5.80 -8.03
N ILE A 143 -10.76 6.07 -7.64
CA ILE A 143 -9.61 5.27 -8.04
C ILE A 143 -9.55 4.01 -7.15
N ALA A 144 -9.28 2.87 -7.77
CA ALA A 144 -9.31 1.57 -7.11
C ALA A 144 -8.21 0.62 -7.63
N MET A 145 -7.86 -0.35 -6.80
CA MET A 145 -7.22 -1.60 -7.24
C MET A 145 -8.33 -2.57 -7.67
N HIS A 146 -8.22 -3.19 -8.84
CA HIS A 146 -9.21 -4.17 -9.33
C HIS A 146 -8.59 -5.12 -10.35
N ALA A 147 -9.24 -6.25 -10.60
CA ALA A 147 -8.82 -7.14 -11.68
C ALA A 147 -9.07 -6.50 -13.05
N GLY A 148 -8.10 -6.63 -13.96
CA GLY A 148 -8.22 -6.09 -15.31
C GLY A 148 -7.08 -6.52 -16.23
N TYR A 149 -7.17 -6.10 -17.49
CA TYR A 149 -6.07 -6.31 -18.43
C TYR A 149 -4.82 -5.58 -17.96
N ASN A 150 -3.76 -6.34 -17.75
CA ASN A 150 -2.49 -5.90 -17.19
C ASN A 150 -1.35 -6.12 -18.21
N PRO A 151 -1.00 -5.13 -19.01
CA PRO A 151 0.15 -5.19 -19.92
C PRO A 151 1.51 -5.01 -19.24
N GLY A 152 1.56 -4.72 -17.91
CA GLY A 152 2.79 -4.47 -17.17
C GLY A 152 3.40 -3.08 -17.38
N VAL A 153 2.63 -2.17 -17.95
CA VAL A 153 2.99 -0.76 -18.16
C VAL A 153 1.79 0.12 -17.81
N PRO A 154 1.99 1.43 -17.53
CA PRO A 154 0.89 2.36 -17.30
C PRO A 154 -0.09 2.38 -18.48
N ALA A 155 -1.36 2.00 -18.27
CA ALA A 155 -2.37 1.90 -19.34
C ALA A 155 -3.81 2.14 -18.86
N SER A 156 -4.02 2.47 -17.58
CA SER A 156 -5.33 2.74 -17.02
C SER A 156 -5.67 4.24 -17.04
N HIS A 157 -6.83 4.59 -16.46
CA HIS A 157 -7.25 5.96 -16.23
C HIS A 157 -7.13 6.35 -14.74
N GLY A 158 -6.07 5.87 -14.07
CA GLY A 158 -5.77 6.10 -12.67
C GLY A 158 -5.90 4.87 -11.78
N CYS A 159 -6.79 3.92 -12.09
CA CYS A 159 -6.92 2.67 -11.34
C CYS A 159 -5.69 1.78 -11.50
N ILE A 160 -5.46 0.91 -10.52
CA ILE A 160 -4.42 -0.10 -10.53
C ILE A 160 -5.04 -1.43 -10.97
N ARG A 161 -4.68 -1.88 -12.17
CA ARG A 161 -5.14 -3.16 -12.70
C ARG A 161 -4.23 -4.29 -12.25
N LEU A 162 -4.85 -5.34 -11.73
CA LEU A 162 -4.21 -6.53 -11.16
C LEU A 162 -4.57 -7.78 -11.98
N PRO A 163 -3.73 -8.82 -11.98
CA PRO A 163 -4.12 -10.13 -12.48
C PRO A 163 -5.34 -10.66 -11.73
N MET A 164 -6.30 -11.29 -12.42
CA MET A 164 -7.57 -11.75 -11.85
C MET A 164 -7.40 -12.60 -10.58
N ALA A 165 -6.49 -13.59 -10.64
CA ALA A 165 -6.28 -14.49 -9.50
C ALA A 165 -5.64 -13.77 -8.30
N PHE A 166 -4.73 -12.82 -8.54
CA PHE A 166 -4.14 -12.01 -7.49
C PHE A 166 -5.16 -11.06 -6.88
N ALA A 167 -5.93 -10.33 -7.69
CA ALA A 167 -6.97 -9.42 -7.22
C ALA A 167 -7.99 -10.13 -6.33
N LYS A 168 -8.41 -11.35 -6.70
CA LYS A 168 -9.31 -12.18 -5.89
C LYS A 168 -8.71 -12.52 -4.54
N LYS A 169 -7.45 -12.98 -4.50
CA LYS A 169 -6.75 -13.30 -3.25
C LYS A 169 -6.56 -12.05 -2.38
N LEU A 170 -6.08 -10.96 -2.96
CA LEU A 170 -5.90 -9.67 -2.27
C LEU A 170 -7.21 -9.21 -1.64
N TYR A 171 -8.30 -9.28 -2.40
CA TYR A 171 -9.63 -8.91 -1.94
C TYR A 171 -10.10 -9.72 -0.72
N THR A 172 -9.70 -11.00 -0.58
CA THR A 172 -10.10 -11.83 0.55
C THR A 172 -9.31 -11.60 1.83
N VAL A 173 -8.09 -11.06 1.73
CA VAL A 173 -7.20 -10.89 2.89
C VAL A 173 -7.09 -9.45 3.38
N THR A 174 -7.46 -8.47 2.57
CA THR A 174 -7.49 -7.06 2.97
C THR A 174 -8.87 -6.64 3.42
N ASP A 175 -8.97 -5.59 4.26
CA ASP A 175 -10.22 -5.03 4.78
C ASP A 175 -10.31 -3.52 4.50
N ILE A 176 -11.50 -2.94 4.75
CA ILE A 176 -11.66 -1.48 4.80
C ILE A 176 -10.73 -0.96 5.90
N GLY A 177 -9.96 0.09 5.62
CA GLY A 177 -8.93 0.62 6.49
C GLY A 177 -7.54 0.02 6.28
N THR A 178 -7.38 -1.07 5.49
CA THR A 178 -6.05 -1.59 5.14
C THR A 178 -5.22 -0.49 4.48
N PRO A 179 -4.00 -0.18 4.99
CA PRO A 179 -3.13 0.83 4.41
C PRO A 179 -2.64 0.46 3.01
N VAL A 180 -2.58 1.47 2.13
CA VAL A 180 -2.07 1.35 0.75
C VAL A 180 -1.03 2.43 0.52
N TYR A 181 0.22 2.06 0.41
CA TYR A 181 1.36 2.93 0.11
C TYR A 181 1.59 2.91 -1.40
N ILE A 182 1.58 4.05 -2.06
CA ILE A 182 1.78 4.17 -3.50
C ILE A 182 2.97 5.08 -3.75
N GLY A 183 4.11 4.50 -4.12
CA GLY A 183 5.37 5.19 -4.41
C GLY A 183 5.64 5.28 -5.91
N GLY A 184 6.12 6.48 -6.33
CA GLY A 184 6.53 6.78 -7.71
C GLY A 184 8.02 6.56 -7.95
#